data_498746e5620183cfd2f3a0ee7fb3a288
#
_entry.id   498746e5620183cfd2f3a0ee7fb3a288
#
_cell.length_a   1.000
_cell.length_b   1.000
_cell.length_c   1.000
_cell.angle_alpha   90.00
_cell.angle_beta   90.00
_cell.angle_gamma   90.00
#
_symmetry.space_group_name_H-M   'P 1'
#
loop_
_entity.id
_entity.type
_entity.pdbx_description
1 polymer ?
#
loop_
_entity_poly.entity_id
_entity_poly.type
_entity_poly.pdbx_seq_one_letter_code
_entity_poly.pdbx_strand_id
1 'polypeptide(L)'
;MRLSAVLLSLMLMVSCGQLQDVALYDVVQPEADVWAAFEYAEIFTDSERTPAFGLKDIPCRSFRAVKEGSHSGEDHLHLRWDQSEGCKYIGMGFLWKDYKGKDLTGIYEEGAIELMVRVDSGVLTKVPMFFSLADYGGKRCVTKMSLLDMEGGGIGTEWTRVRIPLQAFRPERNGVNLANIKELRIEFQRKGDVHVDDICIVPHQHGYGREASTSTHRVTALPFALGEGQESWWGINPAESDHFLFAEPPVGWEGSEAVVADVRLEGKKPWDSFGFGAHQWLLVDVEELHSTSAVQFRLKADSPPKLRMTLFAYRGAKRRIQTTLDEDNFQNVAPGEWAVRVPIKSIRGHEDLDWTALKEVRFKVLEDARFTAGDFELAEFRGNPDKPFKWKGG
;
A
#
# COMPACT_ATOMS: atom_id res chain seq x y z
N MET A 1 -28.46 49.38 -21.70
CA MET A 1 -27.79 48.94 -20.46
C MET A 1 -28.45 47.65 -19.95
N ARG A 2 -28.09 46.50 -20.45
CA ARG A 2 -28.41 45.13 -19.91
C ARG A 2 -27.72 44.09 -20.79
N LEU A 3 -26.35 44.05 -20.76
CA LEU A 3 -25.60 43.02 -21.47
C LEU A 3 -24.28 42.64 -20.76
N SER A 4 -24.13 43.00 -19.50
CA SER A 4 -22.85 42.77 -18.80
C SER A 4 -22.95 41.78 -17.60
N ALA A 5 -24.12 41.16 -17.37
CA ALA A 5 -24.30 40.26 -16.22
C ALA A 5 -24.27 38.76 -16.56
N VAL A 6 -24.18 38.38 -17.84
CA VAL A 6 -24.21 36.97 -18.26
C VAL A 6 -22.81 36.39 -18.49
N LEU A 7 -21.79 37.22 -18.65
CA LEU A 7 -20.41 36.76 -18.89
C LEU A 7 -19.61 36.45 -17.63
N LEU A 8 -20.08 36.83 -16.44
CA LEU A 8 -19.36 36.56 -15.19
C LEU A 8 -19.77 35.24 -14.52
N SER A 9 -20.85 34.61 -14.99
CA SER A 9 -21.30 33.31 -14.45
C SER A 9 -20.72 32.10 -15.19
N LEU A 10 -20.01 32.31 -16.30
CA LEU A 10 -19.41 31.20 -17.07
C LEU A 10 -17.91 30.97 -16.80
N MET A 11 -17.28 31.80 -15.99
CA MET A 11 -15.85 31.64 -15.63
C MET A 11 -15.61 30.98 -14.28
N LEU A 12 -16.64 30.54 -13.58
CA LEU A 12 -16.52 29.84 -12.29
C LEU A 12 -16.78 28.33 -12.37
N MET A 13 -16.88 27.78 -13.57
CA MET A 13 -17.12 26.34 -13.77
C MET A 13 -15.96 25.60 -14.45
N VAL A 14 -14.76 26.16 -14.45
CA VAL A 14 -13.59 25.49 -15.03
C VAL A 14 -12.45 25.52 -14.02
N SER A 15 -12.66 24.89 -12.89
CA SER A 15 -11.58 24.61 -11.94
C SER A 15 -11.95 23.50 -10.95
N CYS A 16 -12.64 22.46 -11.43
CA CYS A 16 -12.83 21.22 -10.71
C CYS A 16 -12.66 20.06 -11.69
N GLY A 17 -11.49 19.92 -12.23
CA GLY A 17 -11.23 18.88 -13.20
C GLY A 17 -9.78 18.54 -13.26
N GLN A 18 -9.33 17.77 -12.29
CA GLN A 18 -8.32 16.72 -12.40
C GLN A 18 -8.09 16.12 -11.02
N LEU A 19 -9.13 15.50 -10.47
CA LEU A 19 -8.91 14.36 -9.59
C LEU A 19 -8.52 13.24 -10.55
N GLN A 20 -7.24 12.94 -10.62
CA GLN A 20 -6.78 11.74 -11.27
C GLN A 20 -7.44 10.56 -10.57
N ASP A 21 -8.23 9.80 -11.33
CA ASP A 21 -8.94 8.61 -10.89
C ASP A 21 -7.94 7.51 -10.48
N VAL A 22 -7.44 7.59 -9.27
CA VAL A 22 -6.91 6.42 -8.55
C VAL A 22 -7.92 5.95 -7.50
N ALA A 23 -9.15 6.40 -7.57
CA ALA A 23 -10.23 5.90 -6.74
C ALA A 23 -10.61 4.50 -7.20
N LEU A 24 -9.99 3.49 -6.61
CA LEU A 24 -10.45 2.09 -6.68
C LEU A 24 -11.88 1.91 -6.10
N TYR A 25 -12.52 3.01 -5.72
CA TYR A 25 -13.82 3.06 -5.08
C TYR A 25 -14.57 4.33 -5.48
N ASP A 26 -15.82 4.20 -5.86
CA ASP A 26 -16.71 5.35 -6.03
C ASP A 26 -16.97 5.99 -4.67
N VAL A 27 -16.54 7.23 -4.49
CA VAL A 27 -16.84 8.00 -3.29
C VAL A 27 -18.17 8.72 -3.52
N VAL A 28 -19.22 8.26 -2.86
CA VAL A 28 -20.52 8.92 -2.84
C VAL A 28 -20.64 9.70 -1.53
N GLN A 29 -21.01 10.97 -1.61
CA GLN A 29 -21.26 11.75 -0.39
C GLN A 29 -22.56 11.28 0.26
N PRO A 30 -22.55 10.87 1.53
CA PRO A 30 -23.76 10.44 2.23
C PRO A 30 -24.73 11.59 2.46
N GLU A 31 -25.99 11.27 2.67
CA GLU A 31 -27.02 12.26 2.98
C GLU A 31 -26.74 12.95 4.33
N ALA A 32 -26.88 14.27 4.38
CA ALA A 32 -26.40 15.12 5.46
C ALA A 32 -27.01 14.81 6.87
N ASP A 33 -28.21 14.23 6.93
CA ASP A 33 -28.95 14.06 8.18
C ASP A 33 -28.38 13.01 9.14
N VAL A 34 -27.71 11.97 8.64
CA VAL A 34 -27.14 10.91 9.48
C VAL A 34 -25.97 11.44 10.32
N TRP A 35 -25.25 12.42 9.81
CA TRP A 35 -24.06 12.97 10.44
C TRP A 35 -24.34 14.14 11.40
N ALA A 36 -25.46 14.82 11.24
CA ALA A 36 -25.82 15.97 12.08
C ALA A 36 -26.00 15.57 13.58
N ALA A 37 -26.36 14.33 13.84
CA ALA A 37 -26.52 13.80 15.20
C ALA A 37 -25.28 13.06 15.73
N PHE A 38 -24.22 12.90 14.94
CA PHE A 38 -23.05 12.14 15.34
C PHE A 38 -22.07 12.98 16.15
N GLU A 39 -22.02 12.76 17.47
CA GLU A 39 -21.23 13.56 18.42
C GLU A 39 -19.77 13.13 18.57
N TYR A 40 -19.35 12.02 17.95
CA TYR A 40 -18.07 11.37 18.22
C TYR A 40 -17.08 11.50 17.05
N ALA A 41 -17.22 12.53 16.25
CA ALA A 41 -16.42 12.71 15.06
C ALA A 41 -14.93 12.95 15.37
N GLU A 42 -14.61 13.78 16.35
CA GLU A 42 -13.24 14.15 16.71
C GLU A 42 -12.58 13.07 17.59
N ILE A 43 -11.44 12.52 17.14
CA ILE A 43 -10.67 11.53 17.90
C ILE A 43 -9.37 12.14 18.41
N PHE A 44 -8.65 12.89 17.56
CA PHE A 44 -7.42 13.59 17.91
C PHE A 44 -7.26 14.83 17.04
N THR A 45 -7.01 15.98 17.64
CA THR A 45 -6.62 17.23 16.98
C THR A 45 -5.38 17.82 17.61
N ASP A 46 -5.31 17.86 18.94
CA ASP A 46 -4.19 18.34 19.73
C ASP A 46 -4.01 17.47 20.97
N SER A 47 -2.79 17.29 21.42
CA SER A 47 -2.46 16.47 22.60
C SER A 47 -3.06 17.00 23.90
N GLU A 48 -3.28 18.32 24.01
CA GLU A 48 -3.94 18.96 25.18
C GLU A 48 -5.45 18.71 25.19
N ARG A 49 -6.10 18.70 24.02
CA ARG A 49 -7.56 18.52 23.89
C ARG A 49 -7.99 17.07 23.91
N THR A 50 -7.19 16.22 23.26
CA THR A 50 -7.50 14.80 23.14
C THR A 50 -6.28 13.96 23.55
N PRO A 51 -6.17 13.63 24.85
CA PRO A 51 -5.01 12.89 25.34
C PRO A 51 -4.87 11.52 24.65
N ALA A 52 -3.68 11.29 24.12
CA ALA A 52 -3.30 9.99 23.61
C ALA A 52 -2.52 9.22 24.69
N PHE A 53 -2.82 7.94 24.85
CA PHE A 53 -2.01 7.08 25.72
C PHE A 53 -0.98 6.29 24.91
N GLY A 54 0.15 6.05 25.54
CA GLY A 54 1.25 5.35 24.87
C GLY A 54 2.29 6.26 24.27
N LEU A 55 2.16 7.58 24.38
CA LEU A 55 3.21 8.55 24.08
C LEU A 55 4.38 8.31 25.01
N LYS A 56 5.47 7.76 24.50
CA LYS A 56 6.63 7.37 25.31
C LYS A 56 7.83 7.10 24.44
N ASP A 57 8.99 7.51 24.95
CA ASP A 57 10.31 7.15 24.45
C ASP A 57 10.83 5.91 25.18
N ILE A 58 11.05 4.86 24.42
CA ILE A 58 11.71 3.63 24.86
C ILE A 58 12.56 3.10 23.70
N PRO A 59 13.49 2.17 23.87
CA PRO A 59 14.40 1.76 22.80
C PRO A 59 13.74 1.46 21.45
N CYS A 60 12.57 0.81 21.45
CA CYS A 60 11.88 0.43 20.22
C CYS A 60 10.85 1.43 19.69
N ARG A 61 10.65 2.58 20.34
CA ARG A 61 9.75 3.64 19.87
C ARG A 61 10.02 4.99 20.50
N SER A 62 9.80 6.03 19.71
CA SER A 62 9.74 7.42 20.14
C SER A 62 8.42 8.01 19.65
N PHE A 63 7.43 8.16 20.55
CA PHE A 63 6.13 8.72 20.24
C PHE A 63 5.95 10.01 21.02
N ARG A 64 5.86 11.13 20.30
CA ARG A 64 5.87 12.48 20.88
C ARG A 64 4.83 13.36 20.22
N ALA A 65 4.29 14.33 20.98
CA ALA A 65 3.63 15.49 20.42
C ALA A 65 4.67 16.53 19.99
N VAL A 66 4.51 17.12 18.82
CA VAL A 66 5.42 18.09 18.20
C VAL A 66 4.62 19.29 17.71
N LYS A 67 5.02 20.50 18.11
CA LYS A 67 4.29 21.73 17.75
C LYS A 67 4.59 22.26 16.37
N GLU A 68 5.84 22.08 15.89
CA GLU A 68 6.28 22.63 14.63
C GLU A 68 5.78 21.80 13.45
N GLY A 69 5.10 22.45 12.48
CA GLY A 69 4.66 21.82 11.24
C GLY A 69 3.43 20.91 11.40
N SER A 70 2.54 21.19 12.41
CA SER A 70 1.23 20.55 12.49
C SER A 70 0.39 20.87 11.25
N HIS A 71 -0.53 19.95 10.90
CA HIS A 71 -1.51 20.17 9.83
C HIS A 71 -2.56 21.19 10.29
N SER A 72 -3.07 21.02 11.50
CA SER A 72 -3.95 21.99 12.15
C SER A 72 -3.62 22.09 13.64
N GLY A 73 -4.30 23.00 14.34
CA GLY A 73 -4.16 23.13 15.80
C GLY A 73 -2.75 23.55 16.26
N GLU A 74 -2.38 23.06 17.45
CA GLU A 74 -1.12 23.43 18.11
C GLU A 74 -0.01 22.40 18.00
N ASP A 75 -0.36 21.11 17.88
CA ASP A 75 0.63 20.04 17.78
C ASP A 75 0.10 18.86 16.97
N HIS A 76 1.00 17.99 16.57
CA HIS A 76 0.74 16.74 15.89
C HIS A 76 1.58 15.62 16.53
N LEU A 77 1.34 14.37 16.17
CA LEU A 77 2.08 13.21 16.65
C LEU A 77 3.22 12.86 15.71
N HIS A 78 4.45 12.84 16.22
CA HIS A 78 5.59 12.22 15.55
C HIS A 78 5.78 10.80 16.11
N LEU A 79 5.64 9.80 15.25
CA LEU A 79 5.59 8.38 15.60
C LEU A 79 6.73 7.64 14.90
N ARG A 80 7.78 7.33 15.65
CA ARG A 80 8.92 6.54 15.17
C ARG A 80 9.00 5.24 15.93
N TRP A 81 9.15 4.12 15.23
CA TRP A 81 9.25 2.81 15.85
C TRP A 81 10.15 1.85 15.08
N ASP A 82 10.75 0.91 15.81
CA ASP A 82 11.50 -0.20 15.27
C ASP A 82 11.27 -1.45 16.14
N GLN A 83 10.52 -2.42 15.62
CA GLN A 83 10.18 -3.63 16.36
C GLN A 83 11.39 -4.57 16.53
N SER A 84 12.44 -4.42 15.71
CA SER A 84 13.66 -5.22 15.81
C SER A 84 14.44 -4.94 17.10
N GLU A 85 14.25 -3.77 17.70
CA GLU A 85 14.81 -3.37 18.99
C GLU A 85 14.22 -4.13 20.21
N GLY A 86 13.49 -5.22 19.98
CA GLY A 86 13.10 -6.20 20.99
C GLY A 86 11.71 -6.05 21.60
N CYS A 87 10.89 -5.08 21.17
CA CYS A 87 9.52 -4.97 21.63
C CYS A 87 8.61 -6.02 20.97
N LYS A 88 7.89 -6.77 21.79
CA LYS A 88 6.86 -7.70 21.31
C LYS A 88 5.61 -6.99 20.79
N TYR A 89 5.32 -5.83 21.35
CA TYR A 89 4.14 -5.02 21.05
C TYR A 89 4.51 -3.53 21.10
N ILE A 90 4.11 -2.81 20.08
CA ILE A 90 4.22 -1.36 19.98
C ILE A 90 2.83 -0.85 19.64
N GLY A 91 2.29 0.06 20.45
CA GLY A 91 0.96 0.60 20.21
C GLY A 91 0.69 1.85 21.02
N MET A 92 -0.31 2.59 20.58
CA MET A 92 -0.89 3.74 21.25
C MET A 92 -2.42 3.72 21.06
N GLY A 93 -3.10 4.65 21.71
CA GLY A 93 -4.53 4.81 21.53
C GLY A 93 -5.01 6.14 22.08
N PHE A 94 -6.30 6.40 21.89
CA PHE A 94 -6.93 7.67 22.16
C PHE A 94 -8.06 7.51 23.18
N LEU A 95 -8.09 8.44 24.15
CA LEU A 95 -9.14 8.57 25.15
C LEU A 95 -10.34 9.32 24.55
N TRP A 96 -10.86 8.78 23.54
CA TRP A 96 -11.91 9.34 22.73
C TRP A 96 -13.17 9.65 23.55
N LYS A 97 -13.55 10.94 23.65
CA LYS A 97 -14.73 11.42 24.41
C LYS A 97 -14.85 10.84 25.82
N ASP A 98 -13.86 11.05 26.65
CA ASP A 98 -13.90 10.75 28.09
C ASP A 98 -14.29 9.32 28.45
N TYR A 99 -13.86 8.33 27.66
CA TYR A 99 -14.20 6.91 27.84
C TYR A 99 -15.70 6.57 27.76
N LYS A 100 -16.56 7.44 27.28
CA LYS A 100 -17.94 7.06 26.98
C LYS A 100 -18.01 6.03 25.86
N GLY A 101 -18.98 5.14 25.92
CA GLY A 101 -19.29 4.25 24.80
C GLY A 101 -19.77 5.05 23.60
N LYS A 102 -19.23 4.79 22.41
CA LYS A 102 -19.60 5.44 21.15
C LYS A 102 -20.41 4.48 20.32
N ASP A 103 -21.55 4.95 19.85
CA ASP A 103 -22.37 4.21 18.91
C ASP A 103 -21.97 4.58 17.48
N LEU A 104 -21.37 3.62 16.78
CA LEU A 104 -20.97 3.73 15.38
C LEU A 104 -21.93 3.00 14.44
N THR A 105 -23.03 2.42 14.93
CA THR A 105 -23.93 1.59 14.11
C THR A 105 -24.56 2.38 12.97
N GLY A 106 -25.00 3.61 13.24
CA GLY A 106 -25.66 4.47 12.25
C GLY A 106 -24.76 4.97 11.12
N ILE A 107 -23.45 5.00 11.36
CA ILE A 107 -22.46 5.52 10.39
C ILE A 107 -21.54 4.44 9.84
N TYR A 108 -21.73 3.18 10.21
CA TYR A 108 -20.81 2.09 9.85
C TYR A 108 -20.65 1.91 8.35
N GLU A 109 -21.76 1.99 7.61
CA GLU A 109 -21.78 1.79 6.17
C GLU A 109 -21.23 3.01 5.39
N GLU A 110 -21.25 4.18 5.98
CA GLU A 110 -21.02 5.48 5.34
C GLU A 110 -19.95 6.31 6.03
N GLY A 111 -19.12 5.68 6.85
CA GLY A 111 -18.09 6.36 7.61
C GLY A 111 -16.68 5.83 7.34
N ALA A 112 -15.70 6.71 7.52
CA ALA A 112 -14.28 6.35 7.56
C ALA A 112 -13.57 7.07 8.72
N ILE A 113 -12.52 6.46 9.23
CA ILE A 113 -11.52 7.16 10.02
C ILE A 113 -10.63 7.91 9.03
N GLU A 114 -10.64 9.23 9.11
CA GLU A 114 -9.75 10.11 8.36
C GLU A 114 -8.61 10.57 9.26
N LEU A 115 -7.41 10.65 8.70
CA LEU A 115 -6.25 11.22 9.37
C LEU A 115 -5.31 11.87 8.34
N MET A 116 -4.55 12.86 8.78
CA MET A 116 -3.49 13.47 7.98
C MET A 116 -2.16 12.81 8.34
N VAL A 117 -1.40 12.39 7.32
CA VAL A 117 -0.12 11.70 7.51
C VAL A 117 0.94 12.29 6.58
N ARG A 118 2.16 12.45 7.05
CA ARG A 118 3.33 12.79 6.23
C ARG A 118 4.58 12.07 6.73
N VAL A 119 5.63 12.11 5.92
CA VAL A 119 6.98 11.64 6.27
C VAL A 119 8.00 12.78 6.08
N ASP A 120 9.17 12.65 6.67
CA ASP A 120 10.22 13.67 6.50
C ASP A 120 10.95 13.52 5.16
N SER A 121 10.91 12.34 4.54
CA SER A 121 11.56 12.13 3.25
C SER A 121 10.96 10.92 2.51
N GLY A 122 11.02 10.95 1.18
CA GLY A 122 10.56 9.87 0.32
C GLY A 122 9.03 9.78 0.22
N VAL A 123 8.54 8.64 -0.27
CA VAL A 123 7.11 8.32 -0.38
C VAL A 123 6.87 6.93 0.20
N LEU A 124 5.92 6.83 1.14
CA LEU A 124 5.47 5.56 1.69
C LEU A 124 4.23 5.07 0.95
N THR A 125 4.29 3.89 0.38
CA THR A 125 3.14 3.19 -0.22
C THR A 125 2.58 2.12 0.69
N LYS A 126 3.26 1.85 1.82
CA LYS A 126 2.84 0.86 2.82
C LYS A 126 3.31 1.27 4.19
N VAL A 127 2.38 1.66 5.02
CA VAL A 127 2.68 1.96 6.43
C VAL A 127 2.25 0.77 7.29
N PRO A 128 3.16 0.17 8.08
CA PRO A 128 2.84 -0.98 8.93
C PRO A 128 2.12 -0.54 10.22
N MET A 129 1.04 0.20 10.04
CA MET A 129 0.12 0.66 11.08
C MET A 129 -1.20 -0.12 10.98
N PHE A 130 -1.68 -0.60 12.11
CA PHE A 130 -2.92 -1.35 12.24
C PHE A 130 -3.85 -0.60 13.17
N PHE A 131 -5.04 -0.33 12.70
CA PHE A 131 -6.07 0.37 13.46
C PHE A 131 -7.02 -0.66 14.06
N SER A 132 -7.35 -0.51 15.33
CA SER A 132 -8.29 -1.39 16.00
C SER A 132 -9.36 -0.61 16.77
N LEU A 133 -10.61 -1.00 16.57
CA LEU A 133 -11.73 -0.57 17.39
C LEU A 133 -11.97 -1.62 18.48
N ALA A 134 -11.96 -1.20 19.73
CA ALA A 134 -12.23 -2.05 20.87
C ALA A 134 -13.53 -1.61 21.55
N ASP A 135 -14.40 -2.57 21.89
CA ASP A 135 -15.62 -2.33 22.64
C ASP A 135 -15.42 -2.45 24.16
N TYR A 136 -16.42 -2.06 24.94
CA TYR A 136 -16.42 -2.26 26.39
C TYR A 136 -16.56 -3.72 26.81
N GLY A 137 -16.96 -4.62 25.94
CA GLY A 137 -16.95 -6.07 26.15
C GLY A 137 -15.56 -6.70 26.03
N GLY A 138 -14.54 -5.89 25.71
CA GLY A 138 -13.15 -6.34 25.54
C GLY A 138 -12.87 -7.03 24.20
N LYS A 139 -13.82 -7.00 23.28
CA LYS A 139 -13.61 -7.49 21.92
C LYS A 139 -13.02 -6.39 21.04
N ARG A 140 -12.26 -6.80 20.02
CA ARG A 140 -11.68 -5.85 19.07
C ARG A 140 -11.72 -6.38 17.65
N CYS A 141 -11.86 -5.47 16.70
CA CYS A 141 -11.66 -5.69 15.28
C CYS A 141 -10.48 -4.84 14.80
N VAL A 142 -9.75 -5.36 13.82
CA VAL A 142 -8.49 -4.77 13.37
C VAL A 142 -8.49 -4.65 11.86
N THR A 143 -8.07 -3.51 11.36
CA THR A 143 -7.73 -3.31 9.94
C THR A 143 -6.34 -2.69 9.82
N LYS A 144 -5.76 -2.73 8.63
CA LYS A 144 -4.49 -2.07 8.33
C LYS A 144 -4.75 -0.91 7.37
N MET A 145 -3.94 0.12 7.47
CA MET A 145 -3.86 1.14 6.43
C MET A 145 -3.42 0.47 5.13
N SER A 146 -4.13 0.73 4.06
CA SER A 146 -3.84 0.22 2.73
C SER A 146 -3.55 1.38 1.78
N LEU A 147 -2.96 1.06 0.64
CA LEU A 147 -2.70 2.04 -0.41
C LEU A 147 -3.97 2.76 -0.89
N LEU A 148 -5.08 2.03 -0.88
CA LEU A 148 -6.39 2.53 -1.32
C LEU A 148 -6.97 3.58 -0.38
N ASP A 149 -6.47 3.64 0.85
CA ASP A 149 -6.91 4.58 1.87
C ASP A 149 -6.16 5.92 1.74
N MET A 150 -5.07 5.98 0.95
CA MET A 150 -4.19 7.14 0.81
C MET A 150 -4.57 7.96 -0.41
N GLU A 151 -4.81 9.24 -0.23
CA GLU A 151 -5.00 10.17 -1.35
C GLU A 151 -3.72 10.24 -2.19
N GLY A 152 -3.85 10.06 -3.51
CA GLY A 152 -2.69 9.99 -4.40
C GLY A 152 -1.88 8.70 -4.35
N GLY A 153 -2.32 7.68 -3.57
CA GLY A 153 -1.70 6.35 -3.56
C GLY A 153 -0.39 6.22 -2.77
N GLY A 154 0.00 7.24 -2.00
CA GLY A 154 1.19 7.19 -1.15
C GLY A 154 1.27 8.38 -0.21
N ILE A 155 2.08 8.26 0.85
CA ILE A 155 2.33 9.32 1.84
C ILE A 155 3.69 9.95 1.54
N GLY A 156 3.68 11.22 1.17
CA GLY A 156 4.87 12.02 0.88
C GLY A 156 5.28 12.93 2.03
N THR A 157 6.11 13.92 1.70
CA THR A 157 6.57 14.95 2.65
C THR A 157 5.49 15.99 2.96
N GLU A 158 4.53 16.14 2.09
CA GLU A 158 3.35 16.96 2.35
C GLU A 158 2.29 16.16 3.09
N TRP A 159 1.41 16.84 3.85
CA TRP A 159 0.32 16.21 4.53
C TRP A 159 -0.63 15.51 3.54
N THR A 160 -0.72 14.21 3.65
CA THR A 160 -1.54 13.34 2.82
C THR A 160 -2.76 12.89 3.62
N ARG A 161 -3.94 13.03 3.04
CA ARG A 161 -5.16 12.54 3.63
C ARG A 161 -5.27 11.02 3.46
N VAL A 162 -5.60 10.36 4.56
CA VAL A 162 -5.85 8.91 4.61
C VAL A 162 -7.25 8.67 5.12
N ARG A 163 -8.04 7.81 4.46
CA ARG A 163 -9.40 7.43 4.84
C ARG A 163 -9.53 5.93 4.94
N ILE A 164 -9.76 5.42 6.15
CA ILE A 164 -9.93 4.00 6.43
C ILE A 164 -11.42 3.74 6.66
N PRO A 165 -12.13 3.09 5.72
CA PRO A 165 -13.55 2.82 5.87
C PRO A 165 -13.86 2.02 7.12
N LEU A 166 -14.93 2.37 7.84
CA LEU A 166 -15.36 1.61 9.01
C LEU A 166 -15.69 0.16 8.65
N GLN A 167 -16.22 -0.09 7.46
CA GLN A 167 -16.47 -1.44 6.95
C GLN A 167 -15.20 -2.31 6.83
N ALA A 168 -14.00 -1.70 6.70
CA ALA A 168 -12.74 -2.43 6.66
C ALA A 168 -12.42 -3.17 7.96
N PHE A 169 -12.99 -2.74 9.07
CA PHE A 169 -12.78 -3.37 10.39
C PHE A 169 -13.53 -4.70 10.55
N ARG A 170 -14.63 -4.92 9.83
CA ARG A 170 -15.42 -6.16 9.85
C ARG A 170 -15.75 -6.63 11.28
N PRO A 171 -16.43 -5.80 12.08
CA PRO A 171 -16.70 -6.06 13.49
C PRO A 171 -17.47 -7.35 13.74
N GLU A 172 -18.33 -7.76 12.81
CA GLU A 172 -19.10 -9.00 12.84
C GLU A 172 -18.24 -10.26 12.99
N ARG A 173 -17.03 -10.27 12.39
CA ARG A 173 -16.12 -11.43 12.44
C ARG A 173 -15.58 -11.71 13.83
N ASN A 174 -15.46 -10.66 14.64
CA ASN A 174 -14.90 -10.72 15.99
C ASN A 174 -15.97 -10.52 17.05
N GLY A 175 -17.23 -10.30 16.66
CA GLY A 175 -18.36 -10.04 17.52
C GLY A 175 -18.22 -8.74 18.32
N VAL A 176 -17.60 -7.71 17.71
CA VAL A 176 -17.43 -6.38 18.30
C VAL A 176 -18.78 -5.66 18.31
N ASN A 177 -19.15 -5.08 19.45
CA ASN A 177 -20.36 -4.28 19.59
C ASN A 177 -20.11 -2.84 19.14
N LEU A 178 -20.53 -2.51 17.92
CA LEU A 178 -20.41 -1.16 17.36
C LEU A 178 -21.21 -0.08 18.10
N ALA A 179 -22.28 -0.47 18.81
CA ALA A 179 -23.07 0.46 19.62
C ALA A 179 -22.35 0.90 20.92
N ASN A 180 -21.20 0.33 21.23
CA ASN A 180 -20.49 0.59 22.48
C ASN A 180 -18.98 0.54 22.35
N ILE A 181 -18.43 1.25 21.36
CA ILE A 181 -16.99 1.34 21.15
C ILE A 181 -16.33 2.16 22.25
N LYS A 182 -15.29 1.60 22.82
CA LYS A 182 -14.51 2.21 23.90
C LYS A 182 -13.43 3.13 23.37
N GLU A 183 -12.60 2.61 22.45
CA GLU A 183 -11.36 3.27 22.03
C GLU A 183 -10.93 2.90 20.62
N LEU A 184 -10.20 3.80 19.99
CA LEU A 184 -9.37 3.55 18.84
C LEU A 184 -7.94 3.29 19.32
N ARG A 185 -7.31 2.22 18.82
CA ARG A 185 -5.88 1.93 19.01
C ARG A 185 -5.16 1.86 17.68
N ILE A 186 -3.90 2.28 17.70
CA ILE A 186 -2.98 2.08 16.59
C ILE A 186 -1.87 1.13 17.07
N GLU A 187 -1.67 0.04 16.36
CA GLU A 187 -0.62 -0.93 16.58
C GLU A 187 0.41 -0.80 15.47
N PHE A 188 1.69 -0.87 15.83
CA PHE A 188 2.80 -0.66 14.93
C PHE A 188 3.58 -1.95 14.79
N GLN A 189 3.94 -2.31 13.58
CA GLN A 189 4.75 -3.48 13.28
C GLN A 189 5.97 -3.06 12.48
N ARG A 190 7.01 -3.87 12.54
CA ARG A 190 8.27 -3.66 11.80
C ARG A 190 8.94 -2.34 12.20
N LYS A 191 9.18 -1.46 11.23
CA LYS A 191 9.82 -0.15 11.38
C LYS A 191 8.99 0.91 10.67
N GLY A 192 8.99 2.11 11.17
CA GLY A 192 8.36 3.26 10.53
C GLY A 192 8.67 4.56 11.24
N ASP A 193 8.48 5.64 10.49
CA ASP A 193 8.68 7.01 10.94
C ASP A 193 7.68 7.90 10.20
N VAL A 194 6.66 8.39 10.90
CA VAL A 194 5.57 9.17 10.32
C VAL A 194 5.10 10.26 11.26
N HIS A 195 4.55 11.32 10.68
CA HIS A 195 3.79 12.34 11.39
C HIS A 195 2.29 12.09 11.16
N VAL A 196 1.50 12.21 12.20
CA VAL A 196 0.05 11.98 12.17
C VAL A 196 -0.67 13.12 12.85
N ASP A 197 -1.73 13.61 12.22
CA ASP A 197 -2.57 14.70 12.73
C ASP A 197 -4.05 14.48 12.37
N ASP A 198 -4.94 15.28 12.97
CA ASP A 198 -6.37 15.37 12.64
C ASP A 198 -7.09 14.04 12.47
N ILE A 199 -7.03 13.17 13.49
CA ILE A 199 -7.75 11.90 13.43
C ILE A 199 -9.23 12.16 13.75
N CYS A 200 -10.11 11.90 12.79
CA CYS A 200 -11.54 12.09 12.93
C CYS A 200 -12.34 10.98 12.22
N ILE A 201 -13.65 10.94 12.47
CA ILE A 201 -14.58 10.13 11.69
C ILE A 201 -15.34 11.06 10.76
N VAL A 202 -15.33 10.74 9.48
CA VAL A 202 -15.93 11.56 8.42
C VAL A 202 -16.93 10.75 7.59
N PRO A 203 -17.91 11.44 6.98
CA PRO A 203 -18.72 10.83 5.94
C PRO A 203 -17.84 10.31 4.81
N HIS A 204 -17.98 9.02 4.50
CA HIS A 204 -17.22 8.41 3.43
C HIS A 204 -17.91 7.14 2.95
N GLN A 205 -18.67 7.25 1.88
CA GLN A 205 -19.26 6.07 1.27
C GLN A 205 -18.22 5.38 0.40
N HIS A 206 -17.96 4.12 0.73
CA HIS A 206 -16.93 3.33 0.10
C HIS A 206 -17.56 2.10 -0.54
N GLY A 207 -17.24 1.83 -1.78
CA GLY A 207 -17.71 0.64 -2.51
C GLY A 207 -17.15 -0.68 -2.00
N TYR A 208 -16.84 -0.79 -0.72
CA TYR A 208 -16.27 -1.97 -0.09
C TYR A 208 -17.23 -3.16 -0.21
N GLY A 209 -16.84 -4.18 -0.99
CA GLY A 209 -17.67 -5.37 -1.19
C GLY A 209 -18.73 -5.27 -2.30
N ARG A 210 -19.00 -4.08 -2.86
CA ARG A 210 -19.59 -4.00 -4.19
C ARG A 210 -18.50 -4.33 -5.20
N GLU A 211 -18.87 -4.88 -6.35
CA GLU A 211 -17.91 -5.02 -7.46
C GLU A 211 -17.38 -3.62 -7.74
N ALA A 212 -16.20 -3.34 -7.19
CA ALA A 212 -15.51 -2.12 -7.54
C ALA A 212 -15.38 -2.17 -9.05
N SER A 213 -15.92 -1.18 -9.74
CA SER A 213 -15.60 -0.94 -11.14
C SER A 213 -14.14 -0.47 -11.15
N THR A 214 -13.25 -1.38 -10.82
CA THR A 214 -11.82 -1.14 -10.93
C THR A 214 -11.57 -1.01 -12.41
N SER A 215 -11.16 0.16 -12.84
CA SER A 215 -10.67 0.34 -14.19
C SER A 215 -9.60 -0.73 -14.42
N THR A 216 -9.86 -1.60 -15.38
CA THR A 216 -8.94 -2.67 -15.72
C THR A 216 -8.17 -2.22 -16.94
N HIS A 217 -6.84 -2.15 -16.82
CA HIS A 217 -5.99 -1.90 -17.97
C HIS A 217 -5.84 -3.21 -18.76
N ARG A 218 -6.41 -3.27 -19.95
CA ARG A 218 -6.27 -4.44 -20.83
C ARG A 218 -4.96 -4.35 -21.61
N VAL A 219 -4.10 -5.33 -21.43
CA VAL A 219 -2.86 -5.46 -22.21
C VAL A 219 -3.18 -6.14 -23.53
N THR A 220 -2.90 -5.47 -24.63
CA THR A 220 -3.16 -5.97 -25.99
C THR A 220 -1.91 -6.39 -26.74
N ALA A 221 -0.73 -6.06 -26.22
CA ALA A 221 0.55 -6.38 -26.84
C ALA A 221 1.65 -6.58 -25.79
N LEU A 222 2.67 -7.35 -26.14
CA LEU A 222 3.89 -7.55 -25.37
C LEU A 222 5.09 -6.96 -26.15
N PRO A 223 6.13 -6.45 -25.49
CA PRO A 223 6.30 -6.40 -24.03
C PRO A 223 5.39 -5.37 -23.36
N PHE A 224 5.07 -5.59 -22.08
CA PHE A 224 4.32 -4.68 -21.25
C PHE A 224 5.11 -4.39 -19.97
N ALA A 225 5.48 -3.14 -19.75
CA ALA A 225 6.26 -2.72 -18.60
C ALA A 225 5.48 -2.93 -17.29
N LEU A 226 6.16 -3.41 -16.27
CA LEU A 226 5.62 -3.66 -14.94
C LEU A 226 6.28 -2.73 -13.92
N GLY A 227 5.50 -2.25 -12.95
CA GLY A 227 6.04 -1.45 -11.84
C GLY A 227 6.53 -0.06 -12.26
N GLU A 228 5.91 0.55 -13.26
CA GLU A 228 6.22 1.92 -13.65
C GLU A 228 5.84 2.91 -12.55
N GLY A 229 6.75 3.86 -12.28
CA GLY A 229 6.63 4.88 -11.25
C GLY A 229 6.88 4.36 -9.83
N GLN A 230 7.66 5.12 -9.05
CA GLN A 230 8.05 4.72 -7.69
C GLN A 230 6.85 4.56 -6.75
N GLU A 231 5.76 5.26 -7.01
CA GLU A 231 4.48 5.16 -6.30
C GLU A 231 3.83 3.77 -6.43
N SER A 232 4.20 3.02 -7.46
CA SER A 232 3.72 1.64 -7.66
C SER A 232 4.42 0.62 -6.76
N TRP A 233 5.50 0.98 -6.09
CA TRP A 233 6.36 0.08 -5.34
C TRP A 233 6.10 0.13 -3.84
N TRP A 234 6.47 -0.95 -3.15
CA TRP A 234 6.47 -1.04 -1.70
C TRP A 234 7.68 -1.86 -1.21
N GLY A 235 8.10 -1.58 0.02
CA GLY A 235 9.22 -2.27 0.66
C GLY A 235 10.60 -1.76 0.24
N ILE A 236 10.68 -0.63 -0.46
CA ILE A 236 11.92 -0.06 -1.03
C ILE A 236 12.32 1.27 -0.38
N ASN A 237 11.40 1.88 0.34
CA ASN A 237 11.69 3.15 1.01
C ASN A 237 12.57 2.92 2.26
N PRO A 238 13.55 3.79 2.58
CA PRO A 238 14.35 3.67 3.80
C PRO A 238 13.53 3.62 5.09
N ALA A 239 12.35 4.26 5.11
CA ALA A 239 11.44 4.18 6.25
C ALA A 239 10.72 2.82 6.34
N GLU A 240 10.62 2.05 5.25
CA GLU A 240 10.03 0.73 5.23
C GLU A 240 11.06 -0.38 5.43
N SER A 241 12.26 -0.22 4.86
CA SER A 241 13.29 -1.26 4.84
C SER A 241 14.69 -0.66 4.72
N ASP A 242 15.64 -1.22 5.44
CA ASP A 242 17.07 -0.92 5.24
C ASP A 242 17.69 -1.79 4.13
N HIS A 243 16.94 -2.76 3.61
CA HIS A 243 17.43 -3.79 2.70
C HIS A 243 17.21 -3.47 1.23
N PHE A 244 16.24 -2.59 0.91
CA PHE A 244 15.86 -2.27 -0.47
C PHE A 244 15.78 -0.77 -0.67
N LEU A 245 16.50 -0.26 -1.66
CA LEU A 245 16.54 1.15 -2.00
C LEU A 245 16.33 1.33 -3.50
N PHE A 246 15.71 2.43 -3.91
CA PHE A 246 15.72 2.85 -5.30
C PHE A 246 17.11 3.28 -5.72
N ALA A 247 17.48 2.99 -6.96
CA ALA A 247 18.69 3.44 -7.60
C ALA A 247 18.43 3.81 -9.06
N GLU A 248 19.35 4.56 -9.64
CA GLU A 248 19.35 4.76 -11.08
C GLU A 248 19.63 3.41 -11.77
N PRO A 249 18.88 3.08 -12.83
CA PRO A 249 19.14 1.88 -13.61
C PRO A 249 20.58 1.85 -14.16
N PRO A 250 21.24 0.71 -14.17
CA PRO A 250 22.53 0.56 -14.82
C PRO A 250 22.47 0.98 -16.30
N VAL A 251 23.58 1.48 -16.82
CA VAL A 251 23.68 1.88 -18.23
C VAL A 251 23.28 0.73 -19.18
N GLY A 252 22.38 1.02 -20.10
CA GLY A 252 21.84 0.04 -21.05
C GLY A 252 20.61 -0.74 -20.58
N TRP A 253 20.05 -0.38 -19.41
CA TRP A 253 18.74 -0.81 -19.00
C TRP A 253 17.69 0.21 -19.46
N GLU A 254 16.50 -0.26 -19.85
CA GLU A 254 15.45 0.59 -20.46
C GLU A 254 14.42 1.10 -19.46
N GLY A 255 14.28 0.44 -18.31
CA GLY A 255 13.32 0.83 -17.26
C GLY A 255 13.70 2.13 -16.56
N SER A 256 12.72 2.79 -15.99
CA SER A 256 12.89 4.04 -15.24
C SER A 256 13.37 3.83 -13.81
N GLU A 257 13.13 2.66 -13.22
CA GLU A 257 13.44 2.32 -11.84
C GLU A 257 14.30 1.06 -11.73
N ALA A 258 15.26 1.11 -10.82
CA ALA A 258 15.98 -0.05 -10.36
C ALA A 258 15.97 -0.13 -8.83
N VAL A 259 16.04 -1.35 -8.31
CA VAL A 259 16.09 -1.63 -6.88
C VAL A 259 17.43 -2.23 -6.54
N VAL A 260 18.16 -1.59 -5.64
CA VAL A 260 19.33 -2.18 -4.99
C VAL A 260 18.88 -2.92 -3.74
N ALA A 261 19.28 -4.17 -3.63
CA ALA A 261 19.04 -5.01 -2.47
C ALA A 261 20.38 -5.33 -1.78
N ASP A 262 20.43 -5.15 -0.47
CA ASP A 262 21.47 -5.67 0.42
C ASP A 262 20.78 -6.36 1.60
N VAL A 263 20.40 -7.60 1.39
CA VAL A 263 19.55 -8.35 2.31
C VAL A 263 20.41 -9.24 3.21
N ARG A 264 20.21 -9.09 4.53
CA ARG A 264 20.76 -9.96 5.55
C ARG A 264 19.59 -10.56 6.32
N LEU A 265 19.46 -11.88 6.27
CA LEU A 265 18.37 -12.61 6.92
C LEU A 265 18.65 -12.91 8.40
N GLU A 266 19.49 -12.14 9.03
CA GLU A 266 19.78 -12.24 10.45
C GLU A 266 18.63 -11.66 11.29
N GLY A 267 18.32 -12.28 12.43
CA GLY A 267 17.30 -11.82 13.36
C GLY A 267 15.93 -12.49 13.21
N LYS A 268 14.98 -12.09 14.07
CA LYS A 268 13.70 -12.81 14.23
C LYS A 268 12.67 -12.61 13.13
N LYS A 269 12.76 -11.56 12.32
CA LYS A 269 11.85 -11.29 11.19
C LYS A 269 12.46 -10.20 10.29
N PRO A 270 13.54 -10.49 9.56
CA PRO A 270 14.12 -9.50 8.67
C PRO A 270 13.10 -9.10 7.58
N TRP A 271 13.22 -7.88 7.09
CA TRP A 271 12.46 -7.47 5.91
C TRP A 271 13.12 -8.08 4.68
N ASP A 272 12.44 -9.01 4.05
CA ASP A 272 12.99 -9.87 3.02
C ASP A 272 12.25 -9.76 1.67
N SER A 273 11.37 -8.77 1.53
CA SER A 273 10.48 -8.72 0.38
C SER A 273 10.23 -7.30 -0.09
N PHE A 274 10.13 -7.14 -1.40
CA PHE A 274 9.66 -5.94 -2.09
C PHE A 274 8.65 -6.34 -3.18
N GLY A 275 7.95 -5.36 -3.72
CA GLY A 275 7.01 -5.62 -4.81
C GLY A 275 6.43 -4.35 -5.38
N PHE A 276 5.62 -4.51 -6.41
CA PHE A 276 4.98 -3.40 -7.10
C PHE A 276 3.60 -3.79 -7.65
N GLY A 277 2.74 -2.79 -7.83
CA GLY A 277 1.52 -2.91 -8.61
C GLY A 277 1.84 -3.19 -10.07
N ALA A 278 1.10 -4.07 -10.71
CA ALA A 278 1.37 -4.46 -12.09
C ALA A 278 1.33 -3.25 -13.04
N HIS A 279 0.44 -2.29 -12.80
CA HIS A 279 0.36 -1.02 -13.53
C HIS A 279 -0.28 0.03 -12.64
N GLN A 280 0.53 0.90 -11.99
CA GLN A 280 0.05 1.99 -11.12
C GLN A 280 -1.09 1.59 -10.17
N TRP A 281 -1.03 0.38 -9.63
CA TRP A 281 -2.06 -0.24 -8.79
C TRP A 281 -3.43 -0.47 -9.45
N LEU A 282 -3.60 -0.19 -10.73
CA LEU A 282 -4.76 -0.61 -11.50
C LEU A 282 -4.78 -2.14 -11.63
N LEU A 283 -5.92 -2.72 -11.90
CA LEU A 283 -6.00 -4.11 -12.31
C LEU A 283 -5.55 -4.24 -13.76
N VAL A 284 -4.81 -5.30 -14.02
CA VAL A 284 -4.29 -5.58 -15.36
C VAL A 284 -4.93 -6.85 -15.90
N ASP A 285 -5.58 -6.74 -17.06
CA ASP A 285 -6.15 -7.87 -17.78
C ASP A 285 -5.13 -8.36 -18.81
N VAL A 286 -4.61 -9.57 -18.57
CA VAL A 286 -3.67 -10.28 -19.43
C VAL A 286 -4.20 -11.65 -19.83
N GLU A 287 -5.51 -11.89 -19.73
CA GLU A 287 -6.11 -13.21 -19.95
C GLU A 287 -5.76 -13.80 -21.31
N GLU A 288 -5.76 -13.00 -22.37
CA GLU A 288 -5.41 -13.47 -23.72
C GLU A 288 -3.91 -13.73 -23.90
N LEU A 289 -3.06 -13.13 -23.06
CA LEU A 289 -1.60 -13.15 -23.23
C LEU A 289 -0.87 -14.01 -22.18
N HIS A 290 -1.48 -14.28 -21.01
CA HIS A 290 -0.79 -14.95 -19.90
C HIS A 290 -0.17 -16.29 -20.31
N SER A 291 -0.84 -17.02 -21.19
CA SER A 291 -0.39 -18.35 -21.64
C SER A 291 0.83 -18.31 -22.57
N THR A 292 1.12 -17.16 -23.16
CA THR A 292 2.25 -16.92 -24.09
C THR A 292 3.22 -15.89 -23.55
N SER A 293 3.17 -15.59 -22.25
CA SER A 293 4.02 -14.58 -21.62
C SER A 293 4.90 -15.14 -20.50
N ALA A 294 5.93 -14.39 -20.17
CA ALA A 294 6.80 -14.59 -19.03
C ALA A 294 6.98 -13.27 -18.29
N VAL A 295 7.13 -13.31 -16.98
CA VAL A 295 7.70 -12.20 -16.22
C VAL A 295 9.20 -12.18 -16.52
N GLN A 296 9.70 -11.06 -17.00
CA GLN A 296 11.10 -10.87 -17.35
C GLN A 296 11.64 -9.65 -16.61
N PHE A 297 12.92 -9.70 -16.24
CA PHE A 297 13.63 -8.57 -15.65
C PHE A 297 15.15 -8.76 -15.77
N ARG A 298 15.89 -7.69 -15.57
CA ARG A 298 17.36 -7.72 -15.50
C ARG A 298 17.83 -7.73 -14.05
N LEU A 299 18.99 -8.36 -13.84
CA LEU A 299 19.58 -8.47 -12.53
C LEU A 299 21.10 -8.34 -12.64
N LYS A 300 21.68 -7.52 -11.76
CA LYS A 300 23.13 -7.39 -11.61
C LYS A 300 23.55 -7.93 -10.25
N ALA A 301 24.31 -9.00 -10.25
CA ALA A 301 24.82 -9.69 -9.06
C ALA A 301 26.01 -10.58 -9.42
N ASP A 302 26.89 -10.84 -8.44
CA ASP A 302 28.03 -11.77 -8.64
C ASP A 302 27.54 -13.20 -8.95
N SER A 303 26.43 -13.60 -8.34
CA SER A 303 25.74 -14.86 -8.60
C SER A 303 24.23 -14.68 -8.51
N PRO A 304 23.41 -15.51 -9.18
CA PRO A 304 21.96 -15.46 -9.08
C PRO A 304 21.48 -15.59 -7.63
N PRO A 305 20.72 -14.60 -7.09
CA PRO A 305 20.15 -14.71 -5.77
C PRO A 305 18.97 -15.68 -5.74
N LYS A 306 18.75 -16.31 -4.60
CA LYS A 306 17.59 -17.19 -4.42
C LYS A 306 16.35 -16.37 -4.14
N LEU A 307 15.48 -16.26 -5.12
CA LEU A 307 14.28 -15.44 -5.09
C LEU A 307 13.01 -16.29 -5.17
N ARG A 308 11.96 -15.85 -4.52
CA ARG A 308 10.60 -16.33 -4.75
C ARG A 308 9.78 -15.21 -5.35
N MET A 309 9.21 -15.44 -6.51
CA MET A 309 8.25 -14.56 -7.15
C MET A 309 6.82 -14.99 -6.81
N THR A 310 5.94 -14.02 -6.57
CA THR A 310 4.52 -14.24 -6.34
C THR A 310 3.73 -13.26 -7.21
N LEU A 311 2.77 -13.76 -7.95
CA LEU A 311 1.77 -12.98 -8.69
C LEU A 311 0.46 -12.98 -7.91
N PHE A 312 -0.16 -11.81 -7.78
CA PHE A 312 -1.42 -11.64 -7.08
C PHE A 312 -2.50 -11.14 -8.02
N ALA A 313 -3.65 -11.80 -8.01
CA ALA A 313 -4.88 -11.32 -8.60
C ALA A 313 -5.82 -10.75 -7.52
N TYR A 314 -6.57 -9.73 -7.88
CA TYR A 314 -7.51 -9.09 -6.96
C TYR A 314 -8.80 -9.90 -6.78
N ARG A 315 -9.20 -10.64 -7.82
CA ARG A 315 -10.44 -11.43 -7.90
C ARG A 315 -10.15 -12.93 -7.94
N GLY A 316 -11.20 -13.71 -8.01
CA GLY A 316 -11.12 -15.17 -8.15
C GLY A 316 -10.94 -15.92 -6.83
N ALA A 317 -11.13 -17.24 -6.88
CA ALA A 317 -10.98 -18.14 -5.74
C ALA A 317 -9.51 -18.28 -5.33
N LYS A 318 -8.61 -18.34 -6.31
CA LYS A 318 -7.17 -18.35 -6.11
C LYS A 318 -6.62 -16.97 -6.39
N ARG A 319 -6.16 -16.30 -5.36
CA ARG A 319 -5.69 -14.92 -5.44
C ARG A 319 -4.17 -14.76 -5.57
N ARG A 320 -3.44 -15.85 -5.56
CA ARG A 320 -1.98 -15.82 -5.72
C ARG A 320 -1.44 -17.13 -6.24
N ILE A 321 -0.39 -17.02 -7.05
CA ILE A 321 0.49 -18.11 -7.44
C ILE A 321 1.92 -17.70 -7.16
N GLN A 322 2.80 -18.67 -6.93
CA GLN A 322 4.19 -18.37 -6.60
C GLN A 322 5.13 -19.46 -7.14
N THR A 323 6.35 -19.05 -7.45
CA THR A 323 7.43 -19.95 -7.80
C THR A 323 8.74 -19.50 -7.15
N THR A 324 9.63 -20.41 -6.85
CA THR A 324 11.03 -20.10 -6.49
C THR A 324 11.83 -20.15 -7.78
N LEU A 325 12.63 -19.13 -8.03
CA LEU A 325 13.49 -19.07 -9.19
C LEU A 325 14.65 -20.03 -9.00
N ASP A 326 14.95 -20.80 -10.02
CA ASP A 326 16.04 -21.76 -10.11
C ASP A 326 17.02 -21.35 -11.22
N GLU A 327 18.05 -22.14 -11.44
CA GLU A 327 19.10 -21.87 -12.43
C GLU A 327 18.56 -21.71 -13.84
N ASP A 328 17.48 -22.39 -14.19
CA ASP A 328 16.86 -22.33 -15.52
C ASP A 328 16.17 -20.97 -15.79
N ASN A 329 15.87 -20.21 -14.74
CA ASN A 329 15.29 -18.88 -14.89
C ASN A 329 16.33 -17.79 -15.16
N PHE A 330 17.63 -18.06 -14.95
CA PHE A 330 18.71 -17.08 -15.07
C PHE A 330 19.57 -17.37 -16.27
N GLN A 331 19.83 -16.36 -17.09
CA GLN A 331 20.80 -16.40 -18.16
C GLN A 331 21.86 -15.33 -17.95
N ASN A 332 23.13 -15.72 -17.88
CA ASN A 332 24.24 -14.77 -17.88
C ASN A 332 24.33 -14.09 -19.23
N VAL A 333 24.19 -12.77 -19.29
CA VAL A 333 24.24 -11.93 -20.49
C VAL A 333 25.53 -11.12 -20.57
N ALA A 334 26.17 -10.85 -19.44
CA ALA A 334 27.46 -10.21 -19.29
C ALA A 334 28.06 -10.58 -17.93
N PRO A 335 29.37 -10.38 -17.68
CA PRO A 335 29.95 -10.61 -16.36
C PRO A 335 29.19 -9.89 -15.25
N GLY A 336 28.60 -10.65 -14.31
CA GLY A 336 27.79 -10.13 -13.22
C GLY A 336 26.42 -9.60 -13.63
N GLU A 337 25.97 -9.82 -14.86
CA GLU A 337 24.65 -9.39 -15.33
C GLU A 337 23.85 -10.59 -15.84
N TRP A 338 22.59 -10.63 -15.44
CA TRP A 338 21.68 -11.75 -15.68
C TRP A 338 20.36 -11.24 -16.26
N ALA A 339 19.87 -11.91 -17.31
CA ALA A 339 18.48 -11.83 -17.72
C ALA A 339 17.71 -12.91 -16.96
N VAL A 340 16.60 -12.51 -16.35
CA VAL A 340 15.73 -13.42 -15.61
C VAL A 340 14.41 -13.57 -16.34
N ARG A 341 13.94 -14.81 -16.52
CA ARG A 341 12.68 -15.07 -17.20
C ARG A 341 11.91 -16.20 -16.52
N VAL A 342 10.66 -15.92 -16.20
CA VAL A 342 9.75 -16.84 -15.53
C VAL A 342 8.50 -17.01 -16.40
N PRO A 343 8.43 -18.07 -17.22
CA PRO A 343 7.23 -18.35 -18.01
C PRO A 343 6.03 -18.54 -17.10
N ILE A 344 4.92 -17.84 -17.38
CA ILE A 344 3.73 -17.93 -16.54
C ILE A 344 3.20 -19.37 -16.47
N LYS A 345 3.25 -20.10 -17.58
CA LYS A 345 2.85 -21.50 -17.64
C LYS A 345 3.66 -22.45 -16.75
N SER A 346 4.89 -22.10 -16.41
CA SER A 346 5.71 -22.91 -15.49
C SER A 346 5.31 -22.78 -14.04
N ILE A 347 4.48 -21.79 -13.69
CA ILE A 347 4.08 -21.55 -12.32
C ILE A 347 2.89 -22.45 -11.97
N ARG A 348 3.05 -23.31 -10.98
CA ARG A 348 2.01 -24.25 -10.56
C ARG A 348 0.70 -23.53 -10.20
N GLY A 349 -0.38 -23.91 -10.87
CA GLY A 349 -1.73 -23.38 -10.66
C GLY A 349 -1.94 -22.03 -11.32
N HIS A 350 -1.22 -21.75 -12.39
CA HIS A 350 -1.44 -20.58 -13.22
C HIS A 350 -2.84 -20.56 -13.85
N GLU A 351 -3.42 -21.72 -14.15
CA GLU A 351 -4.76 -21.85 -14.71
C GLU A 351 -5.87 -21.39 -13.76
N ASP A 352 -5.61 -21.38 -12.45
CA ASP A 352 -6.61 -21.03 -11.45
C ASP A 352 -6.57 -19.54 -11.06
N LEU A 353 -5.59 -18.77 -11.54
CA LEU A 353 -5.47 -17.34 -11.24
C LEU A 353 -6.38 -16.54 -12.17
N ASP A 354 -7.07 -15.56 -11.63
CA ASP A 354 -7.88 -14.63 -12.43
C ASP A 354 -6.98 -13.61 -13.16
N TRP A 355 -6.68 -13.92 -14.42
CA TRP A 355 -5.81 -13.12 -15.27
C TRP A 355 -6.46 -11.83 -15.80
N THR A 356 -7.77 -11.65 -15.59
CA THR A 356 -8.45 -10.37 -15.86
C THR A 356 -8.20 -9.32 -14.78
N ALA A 357 -7.54 -9.73 -13.69
CA ALA A 357 -7.39 -8.90 -12.49
C ALA A 357 -6.02 -9.03 -11.82
N LEU A 358 -4.95 -9.16 -12.61
CA LEU A 358 -3.57 -9.15 -12.10
C LEU A 358 -3.32 -7.80 -11.41
N LYS A 359 -2.82 -7.84 -10.17
CA LYS A 359 -2.70 -6.68 -9.30
C LYS A 359 -1.27 -6.35 -8.91
N GLU A 360 -0.50 -7.36 -8.53
CA GLU A 360 0.78 -7.16 -7.85
C GLU A 360 1.77 -8.26 -8.22
N VAL A 361 3.02 -7.86 -8.39
CA VAL A 361 4.18 -8.75 -8.46
C VAL A 361 5.03 -8.54 -7.21
N ARG A 362 5.39 -9.63 -6.55
CA ARG A 362 6.20 -9.60 -5.32
C ARG A 362 7.41 -10.49 -5.45
N PHE A 363 8.52 -10.01 -4.92
CA PHE A 363 9.76 -10.77 -4.76
C PHE A 363 10.10 -10.93 -3.29
N LYS A 364 10.48 -12.13 -2.90
CA LYS A 364 11.01 -12.45 -1.59
C LYS A 364 12.42 -13.02 -1.74
N VAL A 365 13.37 -12.47 -1.02
CA VAL A 365 14.75 -12.96 -0.95
C VAL A 365 14.79 -14.10 0.08
N LEU A 366 15.38 -15.24 -0.30
CA LEU A 366 15.34 -16.46 0.51
C LEU A 366 16.66 -16.78 1.21
N GLU A 367 17.73 -16.07 0.87
CA GLU A 367 19.07 -16.16 1.48
C GLU A 367 19.72 -14.78 1.46
N ASP A 368 20.83 -14.63 2.19
CA ASP A 368 21.61 -13.39 2.14
C ASP A 368 22.03 -13.08 0.72
N ALA A 369 21.74 -11.87 0.25
CA ALA A 369 22.00 -11.52 -1.13
C ALA A 369 22.21 -10.02 -1.33
N ARG A 370 23.08 -9.69 -2.30
CA ARG A 370 23.26 -8.33 -2.78
C ARG A 370 23.09 -8.30 -4.29
N PHE A 371 22.18 -7.47 -4.79
CA PHE A 371 21.88 -7.35 -6.21
C PHE A 371 21.23 -6.03 -6.56
N THR A 372 21.21 -5.70 -7.86
CA THR A 372 20.35 -4.67 -8.45
C THR A 372 19.38 -5.35 -9.40
N ALA A 373 18.10 -5.02 -9.35
CA ALA A 373 17.08 -5.54 -10.26
C ALA A 373 16.29 -4.41 -10.90
N GLY A 374 15.89 -4.56 -12.16
CA GLY A 374 15.11 -3.57 -12.92
C GLY A 374 14.62 -4.12 -14.25
N ASP A 375 14.10 -3.26 -15.12
CA ASP A 375 13.51 -3.64 -16.41
C ASP A 375 12.44 -4.73 -16.29
N PHE A 376 11.51 -4.56 -15.35
CA PHE A 376 10.45 -5.52 -15.13
C PHE A 376 9.37 -5.41 -16.19
N GLU A 377 9.07 -6.51 -16.85
CA GLU A 377 8.07 -6.55 -17.91
C GLU A 377 7.35 -7.91 -18.01
N LEU A 378 6.19 -7.91 -18.63
CA LEU A 378 5.63 -9.11 -19.25
C LEU A 378 6.15 -9.17 -20.68
N ALA A 379 6.96 -10.18 -20.98
CA ALA A 379 7.54 -10.39 -22.30
C ALA A 379 6.88 -11.58 -23.02
N GLU A 380 6.93 -11.58 -24.35
CA GLU A 380 6.46 -12.73 -25.12
C GLU A 380 7.34 -13.97 -24.88
N PHE A 381 6.70 -15.10 -24.64
CA PHE A 381 7.33 -16.38 -24.45
C PHE A 381 6.67 -17.48 -25.28
N ARG A 382 7.34 -17.88 -26.36
CA ARG A 382 6.88 -18.96 -27.25
C ARG A 382 7.66 -20.27 -27.06
N GLY A 383 8.49 -20.35 -26.01
CA GLY A 383 9.30 -21.52 -25.72
C GLY A 383 8.54 -22.63 -25.01
N ASN A 384 9.19 -23.80 -24.86
CA ASN A 384 8.72 -24.83 -23.95
C ASN A 384 9.02 -24.37 -22.49
N PRO A 385 8.01 -24.27 -21.61
CA PRO A 385 8.22 -23.84 -20.22
C PRO A 385 9.12 -24.78 -19.41
N ASP A 386 9.23 -26.04 -19.83
CA ASP A 386 10.05 -27.08 -19.17
C ASP A 386 11.49 -27.15 -19.69
N LYS A 387 11.89 -26.26 -20.59
CA LYS A 387 13.25 -26.21 -21.13
C LYS A 387 13.94 -24.92 -20.72
N PRO A 388 15.29 -25.00 -20.47
CA PRO A 388 16.09 -23.81 -20.22
C PRO A 388 15.89 -22.76 -21.31
N PHE A 389 15.67 -21.55 -20.91
CA PHE A 389 15.45 -20.43 -21.81
C PHE A 389 16.77 -20.09 -22.55
N LYS A 390 16.70 -19.99 -23.86
CA LYS A 390 17.81 -19.44 -24.66
C LYS A 390 17.44 -18.04 -25.09
N TRP A 391 18.06 -17.06 -24.46
CA TRP A 391 17.96 -15.67 -24.88
C TRP A 391 18.50 -15.56 -26.31
N LYS A 392 17.69 -15.04 -27.23
CA LYS A 392 18.24 -14.54 -28.49
C LYS A 392 18.65 -13.11 -28.17
N GLY A 393 19.94 -12.92 -27.93
CA GLY A 393 20.51 -11.58 -27.83
C GLY A 393 20.16 -10.81 -29.09
N GLY A 394 19.71 -9.56 -28.90
CA GLY A 394 19.58 -8.63 -29.99
C GLY A 394 20.95 -8.18 -30.47
#